data_2650752729b8a338960ca3d3923edf64
#
_entry.id   2650752729b8a338960ca3d3923edf64
#
_cell.length_a   1.000
_cell.length_b   1.000
_cell.length_c   1.000
_cell.angle_alpha   90.00
_cell.angle_beta   90.00
_cell.angle_gamma   90.00
#
_symmetry.space_group_name_H-M   'P 1'
#
loop_
_entity.id
_entity.type
_entity.pdbx_description
1 polymer ?
#
loop_
_entity_poly.entity_id
_entity_poly.type
_entity_poly.pdbx_seq_one_letter_code
_entity_poly.pdbx_strand_id
1 'polypeptide(L)'
;MTLRLTWVQPEDLLGHELAQAHQDGRAPEAIAARWHAAGGPEAPPRAGTSPTPASRYLRALAGDLLDELAELPSELADAEPTDLGQIRAHCPDWPARPGPAPAPAPTQAHLEAAWLGRAVGCLLGKPVEKLPLEGIRDLARAGGNWPLRTWFTARGVPDDLLRTHPWNRRSAPTSLAENIDGMPEDDDLNYPLLNLLLLQRYGRDFTTADVARLWLDELPAGRTFTAERVAYRNLLTGIEPPHTAHHRNPFREWIGALIRADVHGWTNPGDPAAAAAAAHRDATLTHTANGVYAAMFTAATIAEAATGHGDIHACLRTGLTVVPPASRLAEAIRHAVHLARTTEDFDTVVDALHTTHRAYHWVHALPNTALIAAALTHANGDFSGSICRAVSGGWDTDSNGAAAGSVAGLLTGAPAALPDRWTTPLKNRLATSVADFDGIGFDTLAQLTHRLAHQLTHRETRHP
;
A
#
# COMPACT_ATOMS: atom_id res chain seq x y z
N MET A 1 7.98 -31.39 8.32
CA MET A 1 8.28 -29.95 8.17
C MET A 1 7.99 -29.26 9.49
N THR A 2 8.93 -28.51 10.04
CA THR A 2 8.68 -27.70 11.23
C THR A 2 7.93 -26.43 10.81
N LEU A 3 6.83 -26.10 11.49
CA LEU A 3 6.11 -24.84 11.24
C LEU A 3 7.01 -23.67 11.67
N ARG A 4 7.30 -22.77 10.74
CA ARG A 4 7.95 -21.47 11.01
C ARG A 4 7.06 -20.36 10.46
N LEU A 5 6.75 -19.40 11.33
CA LEU A 5 6.01 -18.21 10.92
C LEU A 5 6.96 -17.21 10.28
N THR A 6 6.58 -16.64 9.15
CA THR A 6 7.29 -15.54 8.50
C THR A 6 7.15 -14.25 9.31
N TRP A 7 8.15 -13.38 9.22
CA TRP A 7 8.15 -12.00 9.76
C TRP A 7 7.97 -11.85 11.27
N VAL A 8 8.23 -12.89 12.07
CA VAL A 8 8.08 -12.81 13.53
C VAL A 8 9.32 -13.23 14.30
N GLN A 9 10.24 -13.99 13.68
CA GLN A 9 11.44 -14.48 14.34
C GLN A 9 12.49 -13.37 14.42
N PRO A 10 13.09 -13.05 15.58
CA PRO A 10 14.10 -11.99 15.68
C PRO A 10 15.25 -12.13 14.68
N GLU A 11 15.74 -13.35 14.48
CA GLU A 11 16.83 -13.65 13.53
C GLU A 11 16.47 -13.39 12.06
N ASP A 12 15.19 -13.46 11.71
CA ASP A 12 14.68 -13.17 10.37
C ASP A 12 14.36 -11.67 10.17
N LEU A 13 14.25 -10.92 11.27
CA LEU A 13 13.94 -9.48 11.26
C LEU A 13 15.19 -8.60 11.26
N LEU A 14 16.27 -9.05 11.94
CA LEU A 14 17.42 -8.18 12.23
C LEU A 14 18.11 -7.65 10.98
N GLY A 15 18.31 -8.47 9.94
CA GLY A 15 18.89 -8.00 8.69
C GLY A 15 18.06 -6.89 8.02
N HIS A 16 16.74 -6.99 8.09
CA HIS A 16 15.85 -5.94 7.63
C HIS A 16 15.91 -4.67 8.49
N GLU A 17 16.03 -4.84 9.83
CA GLU A 17 16.16 -3.69 10.73
C GLU A 17 17.48 -2.95 10.56
N LEU A 18 18.59 -3.64 10.28
CA LEU A 18 19.86 -3.00 9.93
C LEU A 18 19.72 -2.11 8.69
N ALA A 19 19.04 -2.61 7.65
CA ALA A 19 18.77 -1.84 6.45
C ALA A 19 17.83 -0.64 6.72
N GLN A 20 16.77 -0.86 7.50
CA GLN A 20 15.82 0.19 7.85
C GLN A 20 16.47 1.27 8.74
N ALA A 21 17.29 0.87 9.73
CA ALA A 21 18.02 1.80 10.59
C ALA A 21 18.95 2.70 9.77
N HIS A 22 19.65 2.16 8.78
CA HIS A 22 20.46 2.96 7.87
C HIS A 22 19.62 3.94 7.05
N GLN A 23 18.46 3.47 6.55
CA GLN A 23 17.52 4.32 5.80
C GLN A 23 16.91 5.43 6.68
N ASP A 24 16.70 5.16 7.97
CA ASP A 24 16.22 6.13 8.96
C ASP A 24 17.29 7.15 9.39
N GLY A 25 18.51 7.10 8.83
CA GLY A 25 19.61 7.96 9.25
C GLY A 25 20.18 7.63 10.63
N ARG A 26 20.08 6.35 11.05
CA ARG A 26 20.74 5.82 12.24
C ARG A 26 22.11 5.23 11.85
N ALA A 27 23.01 5.07 12.82
CA ALA A 27 24.35 4.49 12.61
C ALA A 27 24.42 3.03 13.12
N PRO A 28 23.96 2.03 12.34
CA PRO A 28 23.86 0.63 12.79
C PRO A 28 25.15 -0.17 12.66
N GLU A 29 26.26 0.41 12.18
CA GLU A 29 27.47 -0.33 11.73
C GLU A 29 28.10 -1.17 12.83
N ALA A 30 28.16 -0.69 14.07
CA ALA A 30 28.72 -1.44 15.21
C ALA A 30 27.86 -2.65 15.58
N ILE A 31 26.52 -2.51 15.48
CA ILE A 31 25.57 -3.57 15.73
C ILE A 31 25.61 -4.59 14.58
N ALA A 32 25.68 -4.12 13.34
CA ALA A 32 25.84 -4.97 12.16
C ALA A 32 27.11 -5.84 12.25
N ALA A 33 28.24 -5.24 12.64
CA ALA A 33 29.51 -5.98 12.82
C ALA A 33 29.38 -7.11 13.86
N ARG A 34 28.70 -6.86 14.99
CA ARG A 34 28.44 -7.89 16.02
C ARG A 34 27.55 -9.02 15.50
N TRP A 35 26.52 -8.68 14.73
CA TRP A 35 25.63 -9.65 14.11
C TRP A 35 26.35 -10.57 13.13
N HIS A 36 27.13 -9.99 12.21
CA HIS A 36 27.90 -10.74 11.21
C HIS A 36 29.00 -11.59 11.86
N ALA A 37 29.70 -11.07 12.88
CA ALA A 37 30.68 -11.82 13.62
C ALA A 37 30.09 -13.04 14.35
N ALA A 38 28.83 -13.01 14.73
CA ALA A 38 28.09 -14.13 15.30
C ALA A 38 27.56 -15.13 14.26
N GLY A 39 27.75 -14.86 12.96
CA GLY A 39 27.25 -15.68 11.85
C GLY A 39 25.78 -15.37 11.48
N GLY A 40 25.29 -14.20 11.84
CA GLY A 40 23.96 -13.73 11.47
C GLY A 40 23.84 -13.43 9.97
N PRO A 41 22.72 -13.81 9.31
CA PRO A 41 22.54 -13.59 7.88
C PRO A 41 22.18 -12.14 7.56
N GLU A 42 22.47 -11.74 6.31
CA GLU A 42 21.93 -10.55 5.69
C GLU A 42 20.40 -10.63 5.54
N ALA A 43 19.74 -9.47 5.33
CA ALA A 43 18.34 -9.44 4.96
C ALA A 43 18.12 -10.21 3.65
N PRO A 44 17.18 -11.15 3.59
CA PRO A 44 16.89 -11.82 2.34
C PRO A 44 16.30 -10.83 1.33
N PRO A 45 16.62 -10.96 0.02
CA PRO A 45 16.07 -10.09 -1.04
C PRO A 45 14.54 -10.12 -1.11
N ARG A 46 13.95 -11.20 -0.60
CA ARG A 46 12.50 -11.35 -0.42
C ARG A 46 12.24 -11.59 1.05
N ALA A 47 11.35 -10.83 1.65
CA ALA A 47 10.97 -11.03 3.04
C ALA A 47 10.42 -12.46 3.26
N GLY A 48 10.76 -13.06 4.39
CA GLY A 48 10.33 -14.43 4.67
C GLY A 48 10.92 -14.99 5.96
N THR A 49 11.13 -16.30 5.99
CA THR A 49 11.85 -17.00 7.04
C THR A 49 13.14 -17.61 6.48
N SER A 50 14.14 -17.71 7.31
CA SER A 50 15.32 -18.54 7.03
C SER A 50 14.91 -20.00 6.81
N PRO A 51 15.54 -20.73 5.87
CA PRO A 51 15.20 -22.12 5.59
C PRO A 51 15.41 -23.04 6.80
N THR A 52 16.37 -22.72 7.66
CA THR A 52 16.68 -23.46 8.89
C THR A 52 16.50 -22.55 10.11
N PRO A 53 16.00 -23.08 11.25
CA PRO A 53 15.96 -22.33 12.51
C PRO A 53 17.37 -21.92 12.96
N ALA A 54 17.51 -20.68 13.40
CA ALA A 54 18.73 -20.24 14.05
C ALA A 54 18.95 -20.96 15.40
N SER A 55 20.20 -20.97 15.87
CA SER A 55 20.51 -21.42 17.23
C SER A 55 19.80 -20.56 18.28
N ARG A 56 19.61 -21.08 19.48
CA ARG A 56 19.03 -20.30 20.60
C ARG A 56 19.88 -19.07 20.91
N TYR A 57 21.20 -19.17 20.82
CA TYR A 57 22.11 -18.05 21.01
C TYR A 57 21.88 -16.96 19.96
N LEU A 58 21.87 -17.32 18.69
CA LEU A 58 21.69 -16.34 17.60
C LEU A 58 20.32 -15.65 17.66
N ARG A 59 19.27 -16.39 18.04
CA ARG A 59 17.94 -15.83 18.24
C ARG A 59 17.88 -14.83 19.41
N ALA A 60 18.50 -15.16 20.54
CA ALA A 60 18.58 -14.27 21.69
C ALA A 60 19.37 -13.00 21.33
N LEU A 61 20.55 -13.17 20.73
CA LEU A 61 21.37 -12.06 20.25
C LEU A 61 20.59 -11.15 19.28
N ALA A 62 19.84 -11.72 18.34
CA ALA A 62 19.02 -10.92 17.41
C ALA A 62 17.97 -10.08 18.16
N GLY A 63 17.35 -10.64 19.20
CA GLY A 63 16.43 -9.90 20.06
C GLY A 63 17.09 -8.72 20.75
N ASP A 64 18.24 -8.94 21.37
CA ASP A 64 19.00 -7.91 22.07
C ASP A 64 19.47 -6.80 21.10
N LEU A 65 19.96 -7.18 19.91
CA LEU A 65 20.41 -6.22 18.89
C LEU A 65 19.26 -5.43 18.28
N LEU A 66 18.05 -6.00 18.12
CA LEU A 66 16.87 -5.27 17.70
C LEU A 66 16.47 -4.19 18.73
N ASP A 67 16.60 -4.50 20.01
CA ASP A 67 16.31 -3.54 21.08
C ASP A 67 17.38 -2.43 21.12
N GLU A 68 18.66 -2.76 20.94
CA GLU A 68 19.73 -1.77 20.83
C GLU A 68 19.57 -0.85 19.61
N LEU A 69 19.15 -1.37 18.45
CA LEU A 69 18.86 -0.58 17.24
C LEU A 69 17.74 0.43 17.48
N ALA A 70 16.73 0.05 18.27
CA ALA A 70 15.63 0.94 18.59
C ALA A 70 16.03 2.19 19.39
N GLU A 71 17.11 2.11 20.19
CA GLU A 71 17.65 3.21 20.99
C GLU A 71 18.59 4.13 20.22
N LEU A 72 18.99 3.79 18.99
CA LEU A 72 19.86 4.64 18.19
C LEU A 72 19.12 5.93 17.78
N PRO A 73 19.74 7.12 17.91
CA PRO A 73 19.15 8.35 17.41
C PRO A 73 19.08 8.34 15.88
N SER A 74 18.01 8.92 15.33
CA SER A 74 17.85 9.14 13.89
C SER A 74 18.12 10.60 13.56
N GLU A 75 18.95 10.84 12.54
CA GLU A 75 19.19 12.21 12.01
C GLU A 75 17.95 12.77 11.27
N LEU A 76 16.99 11.90 10.90
CA LEU A 76 15.76 12.26 10.19
C LEU A 76 14.57 12.49 11.13
N ALA A 77 14.71 12.25 12.44
CA ALA A 77 13.61 12.28 13.40
C ALA A 77 12.83 13.61 13.39
N ASP A 78 13.54 14.74 13.25
CA ASP A 78 12.90 16.06 13.22
C ASP A 78 12.21 16.34 11.88
N ALA A 79 12.72 15.83 10.76
CA ALA A 79 12.14 16.03 9.43
C ALA A 79 11.01 15.06 9.11
N GLU A 80 10.98 13.91 9.78
CA GLU A 80 10.05 12.80 9.51
C GLU A 80 9.32 12.32 10.80
N PRO A 81 8.57 13.21 11.47
CA PRO A 81 7.84 12.85 12.68
C PRO A 81 6.68 11.86 12.36
N THR A 82 6.29 11.06 13.36
CA THR A 82 5.11 10.18 13.24
C THR A 82 3.86 10.78 13.91
N ASP A 83 4.02 11.65 14.90
CA ASP A 83 2.90 12.31 15.57
C ASP A 83 2.14 13.24 14.64
N LEU A 84 0.80 13.14 14.62
CA LEU A 84 -0.05 13.94 13.72
C LEU A 84 0.09 15.45 13.93
N GLY A 85 0.26 15.89 15.18
CA GLY A 85 0.42 17.30 15.51
C GLY A 85 1.73 17.86 14.93
N GLN A 86 2.81 17.08 15.06
CA GLN A 86 4.11 17.41 14.49
C GLN A 86 4.07 17.36 12.94
N ILE A 87 3.44 16.34 12.33
CA ILE A 87 3.24 16.28 10.88
C ILE A 87 2.54 17.55 10.38
N ARG A 88 1.44 17.95 11.02
CA ARG A 88 0.70 19.17 10.67
C ARG A 88 1.56 20.42 10.79
N ALA A 89 2.37 20.51 11.84
CA ALA A 89 3.27 21.64 12.04
C ALA A 89 4.35 21.75 10.94
N HIS A 90 4.74 20.62 10.34
CA HIS A 90 5.70 20.58 9.22
C HIS A 90 5.05 20.82 7.84
N CYS A 91 3.72 20.76 7.73
CA CYS A 91 3.00 20.94 6.48
C CYS A 91 2.39 22.35 6.40
N PRO A 92 3.09 23.35 5.83
CA PRO A 92 2.60 24.74 5.79
C PRO A 92 1.31 24.88 4.99
N ASP A 93 1.11 24.01 4.00
CA ASP A 93 -0.07 23.95 3.13
C ASP A 93 -1.10 22.91 3.62
N TRP A 94 -1.04 22.52 4.91
CA TRP A 94 -2.03 21.59 5.45
C TRP A 94 -3.45 22.06 5.13
N PRO A 95 -4.31 21.21 4.53
CA PRO A 95 -5.61 21.65 4.03
C PRO A 95 -6.47 22.26 5.14
N ALA A 96 -7.03 23.42 4.86
CA ALA A 96 -8.02 24.00 5.75
C ALA A 96 -9.27 23.09 5.79
N ARG A 97 -9.94 23.08 6.95
CA ARG A 97 -11.23 22.39 7.03
C ARG A 97 -12.20 22.96 5.97
N PRO A 98 -12.94 22.11 5.24
CA PRO A 98 -13.93 22.61 4.29
C PRO A 98 -14.88 23.60 4.96
N GLY A 99 -15.32 24.60 4.18
CA GLY A 99 -16.35 25.53 4.63
C GLY A 99 -17.68 24.81 4.92
N PRO A 100 -18.72 25.54 5.35
CA PRO A 100 -20.00 24.98 5.79
C PRO A 100 -20.78 24.24 4.70
N ALA A 101 -20.37 24.32 3.45
CA ALA A 101 -20.91 23.52 2.34
C ALA A 101 -19.89 22.44 1.97
N PRO A 102 -20.01 21.21 2.53
CA PRO A 102 -19.14 20.11 2.16
C PRO A 102 -19.31 19.78 0.66
N ALA A 103 -18.23 19.27 0.03
CA ALA A 103 -18.34 18.73 -1.31
C ALA A 103 -19.42 17.61 -1.33
N PRO A 104 -20.17 17.47 -2.43
CA PRO A 104 -21.15 16.40 -2.55
C PRO A 104 -20.41 15.05 -2.40
N ALA A 105 -21.03 14.14 -1.67
CA ALA A 105 -20.49 12.77 -1.57
C ALA A 105 -20.41 12.14 -2.97
N PRO A 106 -19.40 11.29 -3.25
CA PRO A 106 -19.31 10.60 -4.51
C PRO A 106 -20.57 9.75 -4.71
N THR A 107 -21.06 9.67 -5.93
CA THR A 107 -22.20 8.79 -6.24
C THR A 107 -21.82 7.33 -6.03
N GLN A 108 -22.82 6.45 -5.87
CA GLN A 108 -22.58 5.02 -5.83
C GLN A 108 -21.80 4.55 -7.06
N ALA A 109 -22.08 5.10 -8.25
CA ALA A 109 -21.38 4.76 -9.49
C ALA A 109 -19.89 5.13 -9.44
N HIS A 110 -19.51 6.28 -8.88
CA HIS A 110 -18.09 6.64 -8.68
C HIS A 110 -17.39 5.61 -7.78
N LEU A 111 -18.04 5.24 -6.68
CA LEU A 111 -17.47 4.29 -5.72
C LEU A 111 -17.38 2.86 -6.28
N GLU A 112 -18.34 2.45 -7.11
CA GLU A 112 -18.29 1.17 -7.81
C GLU A 112 -17.12 1.13 -8.80
N ALA A 113 -16.91 2.22 -9.55
CA ALA A 113 -15.76 2.33 -10.44
C ALA A 113 -14.42 2.33 -9.67
N ALA A 114 -14.36 2.91 -8.47
CA ALA A 114 -13.20 2.89 -7.60
C ALA A 114 -12.88 1.48 -7.07
N TRP A 115 -13.89 0.77 -6.55
CA TRP A 115 -13.75 -0.63 -6.09
C TRP A 115 -13.34 -1.57 -7.22
N LEU A 116 -13.99 -1.48 -8.37
CA LEU A 116 -13.63 -2.25 -9.57
C LEU A 116 -12.22 -1.89 -10.02
N GLY A 117 -11.88 -0.61 -10.07
CA GLY A 117 -10.56 -0.15 -10.46
C GLY A 117 -9.45 -0.70 -9.56
N ARG A 118 -9.69 -0.68 -8.24
CA ARG A 118 -8.77 -1.27 -7.26
C ARG A 118 -8.58 -2.77 -7.50
N ALA A 119 -9.68 -3.51 -7.66
CA ALA A 119 -9.65 -4.95 -7.89
C ALA A 119 -8.96 -5.31 -9.23
N VAL A 120 -9.25 -4.58 -10.30
CA VAL A 120 -8.62 -4.76 -11.61
C VAL A 120 -7.11 -4.52 -11.54
N GLY A 121 -6.70 -3.40 -10.93
CA GLY A 121 -5.29 -3.06 -10.80
C GLY A 121 -4.50 -4.08 -9.98
N CYS A 122 -5.06 -4.52 -8.84
CA CYS A 122 -4.49 -5.59 -8.02
C CYS A 122 -4.35 -6.89 -8.84
N LEU A 123 -5.43 -7.35 -9.44
CA LEU A 123 -5.46 -8.60 -10.21
C LEU A 123 -4.47 -8.60 -11.37
N LEU A 124 -4.27 -7.45 -12.03
CA LEU A 124 -3.29 -7.29 -13.10
C LEU A 124 -1.86 -7.48 -12.58
N GLY A 125 -1.54 -7.00 -11.38
CA GLY A 125 -0.21 -7.08 -10.77
C GLY A 125 0.14 -8.44 -10.18
N LYS A 126 -0.86 -9.20 -9.69
CA LYS A 126 -0.67 -10.46 -8.96
C LYS A 126 0.24 -11.50 -9.63
N PRO A 127 0.16 -11.76 -10.94
CA PRO A 127 0.98 -12.82 -11.57
C PRO A 127 2.47 -12.50 -11.56
N VAL A 128 2.85 -11.23 -11.51
CA VAL A 128 4.24 -10.75 -11.63
C VAL A 128 4.80 -10.15 -10.34
N GLU A 129 4.05 -10.16 -9.26
CA GLU A 129 4.50 -9.76 -7.93
C GLU A 129 5.79 -10.50 -7.55
N LYS A 130 6.75 -9.77 -7.01
CA LYS A 130 8.08 -10.30 -6.61
C LYS A 130 9.03 -10.63 -7.77
N LEU A 131 8.66 -10.39 -9.00
CA LEU A 131 9.57 -10.54 -10.12
C LEU A 131 10.48 -9.31 -10.28
N PRO A 132 11.73 -9.50 -10.75
CA PRO A 132 12.57 -8.39 -11.14
C PRO A 132 11.95 -7.69 -12.37
N LEU A 133 12.20 -6.38 -12.51
CA LEU A 133 11.67 -5.56 -13.59
C LEU A 133 11.91 -6.17 -14.98
N GLU A 134 13.12 -6.68 -15.21
CA GLU A 134 13.48 -7.38 -16.47
C GLU A 134 12.53 -8.57 -16.73
N GLY A 135 12.28 -9.40 -15.71
CA GLY A 135 11.38 -10.55 -15.81
C GLY A 135 9.95 -10.15 -16.18
N ILE A 136 9.44 -9.05 -15.60
CA ILE A 136 8.11 -8.52 -15.94
C ILE A 136 8.05 -8.12 -17.41
N ARG A 137 9.07 -7.35 -17.86
CA ARG A 137 9.17 -6.89 -19.26
C ARG A 137 9.26 -8.06 -20.24
N ASP A 138 10.08 -9.05 -19.94
CA ASP A 138 10.31 -10.21 -20.81
C ASP A 138 9.08 -11.10 -20.91
N LEU A 139 8.40 -11.37 -19.80
CA LEU A 139 7.14 -12.14 -19.80
C LEU A 139 6.05 -11.41 -20.59
N ALA A 140 5.91 -10.09 -20.42
CA ALA A 140 4.93 -9.32 -21.18
C ALA A 140 5.25 -9.25 -22.66
N ARG A 141 6.53 -9.08 -23.05
CA ARG A 141 6.97 -9.13 -24.46
C ARG A 141 6.70 -10.50 -25.10
N ALA A 142 7.06 -11.57 -24.40
CA ALA A 142 6.84 -12.94 -24.88
C ALA A 142 5.34 -13.25 -25.07
N GLY A 143 4.48 -12.71 -24.22
CA GLY A 143 3.02 -12.78 -24.36
C GLY A 143 2.43 -11.80 -25.39
N GLY A 144 3.27 -11.03 -26.12
CA GLY A 144 2.82 -10.04 -27.11
C GLY A 144 2.10 -8.82 -26.48
N ASN A 145 2.34 -8.53 -25.20
CA ASN A 145 1.63 -7.52 -24.40
C ASN A 145 2.59 -6.45 -23.85
N TRP A 146 3.53 -5.96 -24.65
CA TRP A 146 4.40 -4.86 -24.28
C TRP A 146 4.34 -3.73 -25.32
N PRO A 147 4.16 -2.45 -24.92
CA PRO A 147 3.78 -1.97 -23.59
C PRO A 147 2.50 -2.64 -23.08
N LEU A 148 2.41 -2.84 -21.75
CA LEU A 148 1.27 -3.54 -21.12
C LEU A 148 -0.07 -2.85 -21.45
N ARG A 149 -1.06 -3.63 -21.94
CA ARG A 149 -2.39 -3.12 -22.38
C ARG A 149 -3.55 -4.02 -21.97
N THR A 150 -3.25 -5.23 -21.54
CA THR A 150 -4.24 -6.23 -21.11
C THR A 150 -3.63 -7.16 -20.06
N TRP A 151 -4.39 -8.17 -19.64
CA TRP A 151 -3.96 -9.17 -18.66
C TRP A 151 -2.70 -9.92 -19.10
N PHE A 152 -1.86 -10.32 -18.16
CA PHE A 152 -0.80 -11.26 -18.42
C PHE A 152 -1.37 -12.63 -18.81
N THR A 153 -0.68 -13.35 -19.67
CA THR A 153 -1.06 -14.69 -20.14
C THR A 153 0.16 -15.59 -20.22
N ALA A 154 -0.01 -16.87 -19.92
CA ALA A 154 1.02 -17.88 -20.15
C ALA A 154 1.06 -18.36 -21.60
N ARG A 155 0.05 -18.01 -22.41
CA ARG A 155 -0.02 -18.45 -23.81
C ARG A 155 1.08 -17.80 -24.62
N GLY A 156 1.88 -18.61 -25.30
CA GLY A 156 2.98 -18.13 -26.15
C GLY A 156 4.26 -17.80 -25.40
N VAL A 157 4.27 -17.87 -24.05
CA VAL A 157 5.49 -17.62 -23.26
C VAL A 157 6.36 -18.88 -23.29
N PRO A 158 7.66 -18.80 -23.70
CA PRO A 158 8.56 -19.93 -23.75
C PRO A 158 8.85 -20.55 -22.38
N ASP A 159 8.99 -21.88 -22.32
CA ASP A 159 9.25 -22.62 -21.06
C ASP A 159 10.58 -22.23 -20.40
N ASP A 160 11.60 -21.86 -21.18
CA ASP A 160 12.89 -21.42 -20.64
C ASP A 160 12.78 -20.07 -19.94
N LEU A 161 11.97 -19.14 -20.48
CA LEU A 161 11.66 -17.90 -19.81
C LEU A 161 10.88 -18.12 -18.50
N LEU A 162 9.90 -19.03 -18.50
CA LEU A 162 9.15 -19.41 -17.29
C LEU A 162 10.01 -20.12 -16.23
N ARG A 163 11.11 -20.77 -16.63
CA ARG A 163 12.07 -21.32 -15.67
C ARG A 163 12.92 -20.23 -15.01
N THR A 164 13.26 -19.19 -15.76
CA THR A 164 14.05 -18.05 -15.28
C THR A 164 13.20 -17.07 -14.46
N HIS A 165 12.01 -16.77 -14.96
CA HIS A 165 11.06 -15.84 -14.35
C HIS A 165 9.69 -16.53 -14.15
N PRO A 166 9.55 -17.42 -13.16
CA PRO A 166 8.28 -18.11 -12.92
C PRO A 166 7.22 -17.14 -12.44
N TRP A 167 5.99 -17.27 -12.95
CA TRP A 167 4.84 -16.57 -12.39
C TRP A 167 4.73 -16.76 -10.87
N ASN A 168 4.16 -15.79 -10.19
CA ASN A 168 3.82 -15.97 -8.77
C ASN A 168 2.94 -17.21 -8.60
N ARG A 169 3.48 -18.25 -7.96
CA ARG A 169 2.83 -19.57 -7.84
C ARG A 169 1.49 -19.56 -7.13
N ARG A 170 1.27 -18.58 -6.23
CA ARG A 170 0.00 -18.46 -5.50
C ARG A 170 -1.06 -17.79 -6.35
N SER A 171 -0.68 -16.82 -7.16
CA SER A 171 -1.58 -15.94 -7.88
C SER A 171 -1.87 -16.40 -9.30
N ALA A 172 -0.89 -16.94 -10.04
CA ALA A 172 -1.04 -17.33 -11.43
C ALA A 172 -2.26 -18.25 -11.71
N PRO A 173 -2.63 -19.21 -10.84
CA PRO A 173 -3.80 -20.05 -11.06
C PRO A 173 -5.14 -19.29 -11.13
N THR A 174 -5.19 -18.04 -10.67
CA THR A 174 -6.42 -17.22 -10.62
C THR A 174 -6.29 -15.85 -11.25
N SER A 175 -5.10 -15.46 -11.74
CA SER A 175 -4.81 -14.08 -12.18
C SER A 175 -4.22 -13.96 -13.58
N LEU A 176 -3.87 -15.05 -14.27
CA LEU A 176 -3.57 -15.01 -15.69
C LEU A 176 -4.87 -14.92 -16.51
N ALA A 177 -4.81 -14.26 -17.67
CA ALA A 177 -5.97 -14.01 -18.55
C ALA A 177 -6.89 -15.21 -18.73
N GLU A 178 -6.29 -16.39 -18.91
CA GLU A 178 -6.99 -17.66 -19.10
C GLU A 178 -7.60 -18.26 -17.82
N ASN A 179 -7.24 -17.74 -16.65
CA ASN A 179 -7.56 -18.30 -15.35
C ASN A 179 -8.48 -17.41 -14.50
N ILE A 180 -8.68 -16.15 -14.91
CA ILE A 180 -9.49 -15.18 -14.13
C ILE A 180 -10.94 -15.65 -14.09
N ASP A 181 -11.46 -15.79 -12.86
CA ASP A 181 -12.86 -16.16 -12.58
C ASP A 181 -13.38 -15.43 -11.33
N GLY A 182 -13.54 -14.12 -11.40
CA GLY A 182 -13.78 -13.24 -10.25
C GLY A 182 -12.49 -12.69 -9.67
N MET A 183 -12.60 -11.81 -8.69
CA MET A 183 -11.44 -11.31 -7.95
C MET A 183 -11.05 -12.31 -6.86
N PRO A 184 -9.87 -12.93 -6.93
CA PRO A 184 -9.37 -13.80 -5.87
C PRO A 184 -9.03 -12.99 -4.61
N GLU A 185 -8.99 -13.68 -3.47
CA GLU A 185 -8.59 -13.06 -2.21
C GLU A 185 -7.23 -12.39 -2.29
N ASP A 186 -7.18 -11.19 -1.72
CA ASP A 186 -5.95 -10.39 -1.59
C ASP A 186 -6.03 -9.43 -0.41
N ASP A 187 -4.90 -9.11 0.21
CA ASP A 187 -4.83 -8.14 1.30
C ASP A 187 -5.13 -6.71 0.83
N ASP A 188 -4.81 -6.37 -0.41
CA ASP A 188 -5.22 -5.12 -1.06
C ASP A 188 -6.74 -4.89 -1.06
N LEU A 189 -7.55 -5.94 -0.99
CA LEU A 189 -9.01 -5.86 -0.90
C LEU A 189 -9.50 -6.11 0.54
N ASN A 190 -8.85 -7.01 1.29
CA ASN A 190 -9.24 -7.34 2.66
C ASN A 190 -9.14 -6.11 3.60
N TYR A 191 -8.06 -5.33 3.51
CA TYR A 191 -7.89 -4.16 4.38
C TYR A 191 -8.91 -3.04 4.11
N PRO A 192 -9.25 -2.65 2.88
CA PRO A 192 -10.39 -1.76 2.63
C PRO A 192 -11.72 -2.30 3.18
N LEU A 193 -11.99 -3.61 3.12
CA LEU A 193 -13.19 -4.20 3.74
C LEU A 193 -13.17 -4.02 5.26
N LEU A 194 -12.03 -4.26 5.90
CA LEU A 194 -11.87 -4.03 7.35
C LEU A 194 -12.09 -2.56 7.71
N ASN A 195 -11.65 -1.62 6.88
CA ASN A 195 -11.88 -0.20 7.11
C ASN A 195 -13.35 0.22 6.89
N LEU A 196 -14.09 -0.47 6.02
CA LEU A 196 -15.56 -0.32 6.00
C LEU A 196 -16.18 -0.76 7.31
N LEU A 197 -15.81 -1.93 7.83
CA LEU A 197 -16.27 -2.44 9.12
C LEU A 197 -15.88 -1.51 10.28
N LEU A 198 -14.67 -0.96 10.25
CA LEU A 198 -14.19 0.00 11.24
C LEU A 198 -15.11 1.21 11.31
N LEU A 199 -15.42 1.83 10.18
CA LEU A 199 -16.31 2.98 10.13
C LEU A 199 -17.76 2.63 10.48
N GLN A 200 -18.23 1.44 10.15
CA GLN A 200 -19.56 0.96 10.54
C GLN A 200 -19.69 0.81 12.07
N ARG A 201 -18.65 0.26 12.72
CA ARG A 201 -18.69 -0.04 14.15
C ARG A 201 -18.39 1.18 15.02
N TYR A 202 -17.37 1.96 14.64
CA TYR A 202 -16.80 3.00 15.49
C TYR A 202 -17.04 4.42 14.96
N GLY A 203 -17.52 4.57 13.73
CA GLY A 203 -17.72 5.89 13.10
C GLY A 203 -16.41 6.58 12.74
N ARG A 204 -16.45 7.92 12.51
CA ARG A 204 -15.28 8.72 12.11
C ARG A 204 -14.26 8.93 13.22
N ASP A 205 -14.69 8.85 14.47
CA ASP A 205 -13.85 9.15 15.64
C ASP A 205 -13.12 7.93 16.15
N PHE A 206 -13.05 6.84 15.35
CA PHE A 206 -12.30 5.64 15.72
C PHE A 206 -10.86 5.97 16.12
N THR A 207 -10.34 5.20 17.05
CA THR A 207 -8.96 5.30 17.53
C THR A 207 -8.10 4.17 16.94
N THR A 208 -6.77 4.30 17.04
CA THR A 208 -5.84 3.21 16.69
C THR A 208 -6.11 1.94 17.51
N ALA A 209 -6.58 2.08 18.74
CA ALA A 209 -6.99 0.94 19.58
C ALA A 209 -8.26 0.24 19.03
N ASP A 210 -9.17 0.98 18.41
CA ASP A 210 -10.34 0.38 17.75
C ASP A 210 -9.95 -0.40 16.49
N VAL A 211 -8.95 0.09 15.72
CA VAL A 211 -8.36 -0.67 14.61
C VAL A 211 -7.75 -1.97 15.12
N ALA A 212 -6.97 -1.91 16.19
CA ALA A 212 -6.37 -3.09 16.81
C ALA A 212 -7.42 -4.12 17.28
N ARG A 213 -8.48 -3.66 17.94
CA ARG A 213 -9.58 -4.52 18.38
C ARG A 213 -10.29 -5.18 17.20
N LEU A 214 -10.61 -4.40 16.15
CA LEU A 214 -11.22 -4.93 14.95
C LEU A 214 -10.37 -6.02 14.31
N TRP A 215 -9.05 -5.81 14.24
CA TRP A 215 -8.14 -6.81 13.65
C TRP A 215 -8.09 -8.11 14.47
N LEU A 216 -8.07 -8.00 15.79
CA LEU A 216 -8.10 -9.18 16.66
C LEU A 216 -9.40 -9.98 16.52
N ASP A 217 -10.51 -9.29 16.23
CA ASP A 217 -11.83 -9.92 16.09
C ASP A 217 -12.06 -10.48 14.66
N GLU A 218 -11.61 -9.79 13.60
CA GLU A 218 -12.05 -10.06 12.23
C GLU A 218 -10.92 -10.47 11.28
N LEU A 219 -9.64 -10.17 11.58
CA LEU A 219 -8.52 -10.43 10.68
C LEU A 219 -7.76 -11.68 11.10
N PRO A 220 -7.83 -12.80 10.36
CA PRO A 220 -7.01 -13.96 10.67
C PRO A 220 -5.52 -13.63 10.63
N ALA A 221 -4.77 -13.91 11.70
CA ALA A 221 -3.33 -13.65 11.79
C ALA A 221 -2.53 -14.26 10.61
N GLY A 222 -2.99 -15.35 10.04
CA GLY A 222 -2.40 -15.98 8.85
C GLY A 222 -2.53 -15.16 7.57
N ARG A 223 -3.39 -14.14 7.56
CA ARG A 223 -3.63 -13.23 6.41
C ARG A 223 -2.93 -11.88 6.56
N THR A 224 -2.11 -11.72 7.59
CA THR A 224 -1.25 -10.55 7.77
C THR A 224 0.14 -10.80 7.21
N PHE A 225 0.81 -9.75 6.75
CA PHE A 225 2.16 -9.81 6.19
C PHE A 225 3.04 -8.77 6.89
N THR A 226 4.33 -8.85 6.76
CA THR A 226 5.34 -7.85 7.14
C THR A 226 4.98 -7.00 8.39
N ALA A 227 4.79 -5.70 8.25
CA ALA A 227 4.51 -4.78 9.36
C ALA A 227 3.23 -5.14 10.13
N GLU A 228 2.19 -5.55 9.42
CA GLU A 228 0.91 -5.96 9.98
C GLU A 228 1.05 -7.20 10.86
N ARG A 229 1.84 -8.19 10.41
CA ARG A 229 2.10 -9.40 11.21
C ARG A 229 2.95 -9.10 12.44
N VAL A 230 3.93 -8.20 12.32
CA VAL A 230 4.72 -7.78 13.47
C VAL A 230 3.85 -7.05 14.49
N ALA A 231 3.01 -6.11 14.05
CA ALA A 231 2.08 -5.42 14.95
C ALA A 231 1.07 -6.40 15.58
N TYR A 232 0.55 -7.36 14.81
CA TYR A 232 -0.35 -8.41 15.33
C TYR A 232 0.35 -9.25 16.41
N ARG A 233 1.60 -9.68 16.19
CA ARG A 233 2.42 -10.32 17.23
C ARG A 233 2.55 -9.44 18.47
N ASN A 234 2.82 -8.15 18.27
CA ASN A 234 3.00 -7.19 19.35
C ASN A 234 1.71 -7.06 20.19
N LEU A 235 0.54 -6.97 19.56
CA LEU A 235 -0.75 -6.98 20.25
C LEU A 235 -0.93 -8.24 21.10
N LEU A 236 -0.63 -9.43 20.55
CA LEU A 236 -0.76 -10.72 21.24
C LEU A 236 0.23 -10.87 22.41
N THR A 237 1.29 -10.06 22.45
CA THR A 237 2.25 -10.01 23.56
C THR A 237 1.99 -8.86 24.53
N GLY A 238 0.84 -8.16 24.39
CA GLY A 238 0.41 -7.12 25.31
C GLY A 238 1.02 -5.74 25.06
N ILE A 239 1.60 -5.52 23.87
CA ILE A 239 2.10 -4.20 23.47
C ILE A 239 0.94 -3.41 22.86
N GLU A 240 0.68 -2.22 23.40
CA GLU A 240 -0.41 -1.34 22.98
C GLU A 240 0.00 -0.39 21.85
N PRO A 241 -0.94 0.02 20.96
CA PRO A 241 -0.70 1.10 20.02
C PRO A 241 -0.34 2.42 20.73
N PRO A 242 0.53 3.26 20.18
CA PRO A 242 1.23 3.10 18.88
C PRO A 242 2.53 2.28 18.96
N HIS A 243 2.91 1.74 20.11
CA HIS A 243 4.17 0.98 20.29
C HIS A 243 4.18 -0.30 19.46
N THR A 244 3.02 -0.82 19.05
CA THR A 244 2.89 -1.94 18.11
C THR A 244 3.61 -1.70 16.78
N ALA A 245 3.66 -0.44 16.31
CA ALA A 245 4.31 -0.06 15.07
C ALA A 245 5.85 -0.02 15.17
N HIS A 246 6.38 0.18 16.38
CA HIS A 246 7.81 0.39 16.62
C HIS A 246 8.54 -0.89 17.07
N HIS A 247 7.92 -1.65 17.99
CA HIS A 247 8.62 -2.73 18.68
C HIS A 247 9.06 -3.84 17.73
N ARG A 248 10.38 -3.89 17.47
CA ARG A 248 11.03 -4.87 16.60
C ARG A 248 10.32 -5.02 15.26
N ASN A 249 9.98 -3.87 14.65
CA ASN A 249 9.25 -3.80 13.38
C ASN A 249 10.11 -3.13 12.28
N PRO A 250 10.91 -3.92 11.56
CA PRO A 250 11.75 -3.40 10.49
C PRO A 250 10.96 -2.96 9.24
N PHE A 251 9.68 -3.27 9.19
CA PHE A 251 8.80 -3.04 8.03
C PHE A 251 7.92 -1.79 8.19
N ARG A 252 8.22 -0.96 9.20
CA ARG A 252 7.42 0.23 9.58
C ARG A 252 7.29 1.32 8.51
N GLU A 253 8.11 1.28 7.47
CA GLU A 253 8.00 2.19 6.31
C GLU A 253 7.66 1.44 5.01
N TRP A 254 7.14 0.20 5.10
CA TRP A 254 6.71 -0.53 3.94
C TRP A 254 5.27 -0.16 3.53
N ILE A 255 4.77 -0.71 2.41
CA ILE A 255 3.56 -0.25 1.72
C ILE A 255 2.24 -0.54 2.45
N GLY A 256 2.24 -1.43 3.46
CA GLY A 256 1.02 -1.99 4.03
C GLY A 256 0.00 -0.98 4.58
N ALA A 257 0.43 0.22 5.00
CA ALA A 257 -0.52 1.28 5.38
C ALA A 257 -1.15 1.98 4.17
N LEU A 258 -0.41 2.14 3.08
CA LEU A 258 -0.91 2.74 1.84
C LEU A 258 -2.07 1.95 1.26
N ILE A 259 -1.96 0.60 1.21
CA ILE A 259 -2.94 -0.26 0.55
C ILE A 259 -4.32 -0.26 1.21
N ARG A 260 -4.48 0.26 2.42
CA ARG A 260 -5.74 0.30 3.15
C ARG A 260 -6.34 1.69 3.32
N ALA A 261 -5.72 2.71 2.76
CA ALA A 261 -6.08 4.12 2.97
C ALA A 261 -7.32 4.58 2.21
N ASP A 262 -7.76 3.85 1.19
CA ASP A 262 -8.78 4.26 0.21
C ASP A 262 -10.11 4.65 0.84
N VAL A 263 -10.61 3.82 1.76
CA VAL A 263 -11.91 4.05 2.41
C VAL A 263 -11.92 5.38 3.16
N HIS A 264 -10.78 5.77 3.74
CA HIS A 264 -10.65 7.06 4.42
C HIS A 264 -10.75 8.23 3.44
N GLY A 265 -10.28 8.08 2.20
CA GLY A 265 -10.48 9.06 1.13
C GLY A 265 -11.92 9.06 0.61
N TRP A 266 -12.46 7.88 0.25
CA TRP A 266 -13.82 7.76 -0.30
C TRP A 266 -14.92 8.30 0.61
N THR A 267 -14.72 8.22 1.93
CA THR A 267 -15.70 8.66 2.93
C THR A 267 -15.49 10.10 3.43
N ASN A 268 -14.44 10.79 2.96
CA ASN A 268 -14.14 12.19 3.27
C ASN A 268 -13.97 13.04 1.97
N PRO A 269 -14.97 13.06 1.05
CA PRO A 269 -14.86 13.75 -0.22
C PRO A 269 -14.65 15.26 0.01
N GLY A 270 -13.61 15.83 -0.62
CA GLY A 270 -13.26 17.25 -0.50
C GLY A 270 -12.74 17.68 0.88
N ASP A 271 -12.47 16.72 1.79
CA ASP A 271 -11.81 16.96 3.08
C ASP A 271 -10.53 16.13 3.20
N PRO A 272 -9.46 16.51 2.48
CA PRO A 272 -8.19 15.80 2.53
C PRO A 272 -7.54 15.80 3.91
N ALA A 273 -7.84 16.82 4.75
CA ALA A 273 -7.35 16.87 6.13
C ALA A 273 -7.97 15.79 7.00
N ALA A 274 -9.29 15.59 6.91
CA ALA A 274 -9.99 14.53 7.64
C ALA A 274 -9.59 13.15 7.12
N ALA A 275 -9.48 12.97 5.81
CA ALA A 275 -9.03 11.73 5.19
C ALA A 275 -7.62 11.34 5.67
N ALA A 276 -6.67 12.27 5.64
CA ALA A 276 -5.31 12.06 6.13
C ALA A 276 -5.27 11.75 7.64
N ALA A 277 -6.05 12.44 8.45
CA ALA A 277 -6.12 12.19 9.89
C ALA A 277 -6.72 10.80 10.21
N ALA A 278 -7.70 10.33 9.45
CA ALA A 278 -8.25 8.98 9.58
C ALA A 278 -7.22 7.92 9.15
N ALA A 279 -6.56 8.12 8.01
CA ALA A 279 -5.49 7.24 7.54
C ALA A 279 -4.30 7.19 8.52
N HIS A 280 -3.95 8.31 9.16
CA HIS A 280 -2.94 8.35 10.21
C HIS A 280 -3.29 7.43 11.39
N ARG A 281 -4.52 7.54 11.92
CA ARG A 281 -4.96 6.70 13.05
C ARG A 281 -4.94 5.21 12.72
N ASP A 282 -5.31 4.85 11.50
CA ASP A 282 -5.22 3.48 11.03
C ASP A 282 -3.76 3.04 10.84
N ALA A 283 -2.96 3.85 10.15
CA ALA A 283 -1.57 3.52 9.82
C ALA A 283 -0.68 3.34 11.06
N THR A 284 -0.86 4.15 12.10
CA THR A 284 -0.01 4.12 13.31
C THR A 284 -0.18 2.87 14.18
N LEU A 285 -1.09 1.97 13.84
CA LEU A 285 -1.09 0.62 14.41
C LEU A 285 0.16 -0.18 14.00
N THR A 286 0.69 0.06 12.80
CA THR A 286 1.68 -0.81 12.15
C THR A 286 2.88 -0.07 11.56
N HIS A 287 2.75 1.22 11.25
CA HIS A 287 3.73 2.01 10.50
C HIS A 287 4.12 3.30 11.20
N THR A 288 5.24 3.87 10.75
CA THR A 288 5.79 5.15 11.22
C THR A 288 6.22 6.00 10.02
N ALA A 289 6.49 7.28 10.26
CA ALA A 289 7.12 8.20 9.30
C ALA A 289 6.60 8.01 7.86
N ASN A 290 7.47 7.68 6.89
CA ASN A 290 7.08 7.60 5.48
C ASN A 290 6.06 6.50 5.16
N GLY A 291 5.94 5.45 5.96
CA GLY A 291 4.85 4.46 5.84
C GLY A 291 3.49 5.08 6.17
N VAL A 292 3.43 5.91 7.22
CA VAL A 292 2.23 6.69 7.58
C VAL A 292 1.93 7.76 6.53
N TYR A 293 2.95 8.48 6.08
CA TYR A 293 2.77 9.55 5.07
C TYR A 293 2.22 8.99 3.75
N ALA A 294 2.64 7.79 3.34
CA ALA A 294 2.12 7.15 2.13
C ALA A 294 0.62 6.87 2.23
N ALA A 295 0.12 6.43 3.39
CA ALA A 295 -1.31 6.26 3.66
C ALA A 295 -2.04 7.61 3.67
N MET A 296 -1.50 8.63 4.33
CA MET A 296 -2.07 9.97 4.37
C MET A 296 -2.14 10.60 2.98
N PHE A 297 -1.06 10.49 2.19
CA PHE A 297 -0.99 10.95 0.80
C PHE A 297 -2.08 10.29 -0.06
N THR A 298 -2.22 8.98 0.03
CA THR A 298 -3.22 8.21 -0.73
C THR A 298 -4.62 8.61 -0.35
N ALA A 299 -4.93 8.67 0.96
CA ALA A 299 -6.25 9.08 1.43
C ALA A 299 -6.62 10.52 1.01
N ALA A 300 -5.69 11.47 1.11
CA ALA A 300 -5.92 12.86 0.70
C ALA A 300 -6.07 13.00 -0.82
N THR A 301 -5.27 12.27 -1.62
CA THR A 301 -5.39 12.20 -3.08
C THR A 301 -6.78 11.68 -3.49
N ILE A 302 -7.25 10.62 -2.83
CA ILE A 302 -8.57 10.03 -3.08
C ILE A 302 -9.70 10.95 -2.62
N ALA A 303 -9.55 11.65 -1.49
CA ALA A 303 -10.55 12.61 -1.02
C ALA A 303 -10.77 13.75 -2.02
N GLU A 304 -9.72 14.23 -2.68
CA GLU A 304 -9.82 15.20 -3.78
C GLU A 304 -10.48 14.58 -5.01
N ALA A 305 -10.06 13.40 -5.43
CA ALA A 305 -10.65 12.68 -6.56
C ALA A 305 -12.16 12.40 -6.36
N ALA A 306 -12.57 12.14 -5.11
CA ALA A 306 -13.94 11.85 -4.74
C ALA A 306 -14.92 13.04 -4.92
N THR A 307 -14.40 14.26 -5.11
CA THR A 307 -15.22 15.44 -5.45
C THR A 307 -15.79 15.36 -6.86
N GLY A 308 -15.19 14.57 -7.75
CA GLY A 308 -15.54 14.46 -9.17
C GLY A 308 -15.18 15.68 -10.01
N HIS A 309 -14.45 16.66 -9.45
CA HIS A 309 -14.12 17.92 -10.12
C HIS A 309 -12.62 18.11 -10.40
N GLY A 310 -11.76 17.32 -9.75
CA GLY A 310 -10.30 17.42 -9.91
C GLY A 310 -9.74 16.59 -11.06
N ASP A 311 -8.70 17.11 -11.71
CA ASP A 311 -7.81 16.27 -12.54
C ASP A 311 -6.81 15.53 -11.65
N ILE A 312 -6.14 14.53 -12.19
CA ILE A 312 -5.17 13.71 -11.45
C ILE A 312 -4.02 14.55 -10.87
N HIS A 313 -3.61 15.60 -11.56
CA HIS A 313 -2.53 16.46 -11.09
C HIS A 313 -2.95 17.30 -9.88
N ALA A 314 -4.22 17.76 -9.85
CA ALA A 314 -4.80 18.40 -8.67
C ALA A 314 -4.87 17.41 -7.51
N CYS A 315 -5.35 16.19 -7.73
CA CYS A 315 -5.43 15.16 -6.71
C CYS A 315 -4.05 14.86 -6.07
N LEU A 316 -3.01 14.68 -6.89
CA LEU A 316 -1.65 14.42 -6.40
C LEU A 316 -1.06 15.63 -5.64
N ARG A 317 -1.34 16.87 -6.11
CA ARG A 317 -0.92 18.08 -5.36
C ARG A 317 -1.61 18.15 -3.99
N THR A 318 -2.91 17.89 -3.94
CA THR A 318 -3.66 17.84 -2.66
C THR A 318 -3.10 16.76 -1.75
N GLY A 319 -2.78 15.57 -2.26
CA GLY A 319 -2.11 14.52 -1.49
C GLY A 319 -0.78 14.98 -0.86
N LEU A 320 0.02 15.74 -1.58
CA LEU A 320 1.31 16.27 -1.07
C LEU A 320 1.17 17.29 0.05
N THR A 321 0.02 17.96 0.20
CA THR A 321 -0.18 18.97 1.26
C THR A 321 -0.22 18.39 2.66
N VAL A 322 -0.46 17.08 2.79
CA VAL A 322 -0.51 16.38 4.08
C VAL A 322 0.77 15.59 4.40
N VAL A 323 1.80 15.72 3.55
CA VAL A 323 3.10 15.04 3.72
C VAL A 323 4.16 16.09 4.07
N PRO A 324 4.98 15.90 5.13
CA PRO A 324 6.06 16.82 5.45
C PRO A 324 6.95 17.08 4.22
N PRO A 325 7.10 18.32 3.77
CA PRO A 325 7.75 18.61 2.48
C PRO A 325 9.25 18.31 2.45
N ALA A 326 9.89 18.21 3.61
CA ALA A 326 11.30 17.81 3.74
C ALA A 326 11.49 16.29 3.90
N SER A 327 10.40 15.50 3.91
CA SER A 327 10.50 14.05 4.03
C SER A 327 10.99 13.39 2.75
N ARG A 328 11.64 12.22 2.90
CA ARG A 328 12.06 11.38 1.77
C ARG A 328 10.90 11.03 0.84
N LEU A 329 9.70 10.77 1.38
CA LEU A 329 8.53 10.46 0.57
C LEU A 329 8.08 11.64 -0.29
N ALA A 330 8.02 12.85 0.28
CA ALA A 330 7.63 14.03 -0.49
C ALA A 330 8.62 14.33 -1.63
N GLU A 331 9.92 14.13 -1.38
CA GLU A 331 10.97 14.27 -2.40
C GLU A 331 10.77 13.21 -3.51
N ALA A 332 10.58 11.95 -3.14
CA ALA A 332 10.37 10.84 -4.07
C ALA A 332 9.16 11.08 -4.98
N ILE A 333 8.03 11.52 -4.42
CA ILE A 333 6.80 11.81 -5.20
C ILE A 333 7.05 12.99 -6.15
N ARG A 334 7.65 14.11 -5.68
CA ARG A 334 7.94 15.27 -6.54
C ARG A 334 8.87 14.91 -7.69
N HIS A 335 9.91 14.14 -7.40
CA HIS A 335 10.85 13.65 -8.42
C HIS A 335 10.14 12.78 -9.47
N ALA A 336 9.33 11.82 -9.03
CA ALA A 336 8.58 10.92 -9.89
C ALA A 336 7.57 11.65 -10.80
N VAL A 337 6.83 12.60 -10.24
CA VAL A 337 5.90 13.46 -11.00
C VAL A 337 6.65 14.32 -12.02
N HIS A 338 7.80 14.87 -11.65
CA HIS A 338 8.64 15.64 -12.56
C HIS A 338 9.12 14.79 -13.74
N LEU A 339 9.70 13.62 -13.48
CA LEU A 339 10.14 12.68 -14.50
C LEU A 339 8.99 12.30 -15.45
N ALA A 340 7.83 11.93 -14.90
CA ALA A 340 6.66 11.53 -15.66
C ALA A 340 6.10 12.64 -16.56
N ARG A 341 6.29 13.91 -16.19
CA ARG A 341 5.85 15.07 -16.98
C ARG A 341 6.84 15.49 -18.07
N THR A 342 8.11 15.15 -17.90
CA THR A 342 9.21 15.63 -18.79
C THR A 342 9.77 14.54 -19.69
N THR A 343 9.37 13.29 -19.51
CA THR A 343 9.85 12.13 -20.26
C THR A 343 8.69 11.46 -20.99
N GLU A 344 8.76 11.32 -22.30
CA GLU A 344 7.70 10.74 -23.12
C GLU A 344 7.60 9.22 -22.97
N ASP A 345 8.76 8.54 -22.88
CA ASP A 345 8.83 7.09 -22.73
C ASP A 345 8.75 6.67 -21.26
N PHE A 346 7.71 5.92 -20.91
CA PHE A 346 7.52 5.49 -19.53
C PHE A 346 8.55 4.48 -19.03
N ASP A 347 9.13 3.66 -19.93
CA ASP A 347 10.20 2.73 -19.53
C ASP A 347 11.44 3.51 -19.03
N THR A 348 11.74 4.64 -19.67
CA THR A 348 12.81 5.56 -19.20
C THR A 348 12.51 6.15 -17.83
N VAL A 349 11.24 6.53 -17.54
CA VAL A 349 10.82 6.98 -16.20
C VAL A 349 11.06 5.89 -15.17
N VAL A 350 10.63 4.67 -15.46
CA VAL A 350 10.78 3.51 -14.57
C VAL A 350 12.25 3.22 -14.29
N ASP A 351 13.11 3.20 -15.31
CA ASP A 351 14.54 2.91 -15.15
C ASP A 351 15.24 3.97 -14.28
N ALA A 352 14.86 5.24 -14.43
CA ALA A 352 15.34 6.32 -13.57
C ALA A 352 14.89 6.15 -12.11
N LEU A 353 13.62 5.79 -11.86
CA LEU A 353 13.11 5.52 -10.52
C LEU A 353 13.81 4.32 -9.87
N HIS A 354 14.02 3.22 -10.62
CA HIS A 354 14.76 2.06 -10.12
C HIS A 354 16.22 2.39 -9.79
N THR A 355 16.86 3.25 -10.55
CA THR A 355 18.21 3.73 -10.28
C THR A 355 18.25 4.55 -9.00
N THR A 356 17.32 5.47 -8.82
CA THR A 356 17.23 6.35 -7.65
C THR A 356 16.92 5.57 -6.37
N HIS A 357 16.00 4.62 -6.44
CA HIS A 357 15.49 3.90 -5.27
C HIS A 357 16.08 2.49 -5.09
N ARG A 358 17.20 2.17 -5.74
CA ARG A 358 17.82 0.82 -5.72
C ARG A 358 18.16 0.28 -4.34
N ALA A 359 18.32 1.17 -3.34
CA ALA A 359 18.67 0.80 -1.96
C ALA A 359 17.45 0.33 -1.15
N TYR A 360 16.23 0.58 -1.64
CA TYR A 360 15.02 0.21 -0.94
C TYR A 360 14.54 -1.20 -1.33
N HIS A 361 13.94 -1.87 -0.38
CA HIS A 361 13.26 -3.15 -0.63
C HIS A 361 12.05 -2.95 -1.57
N TRP A 362 11.74 -3.96 -2.39
CA TRP A 362 10.67 -3.88 -3.38
C TRP A 362 9.26 -3.56 -2.80
N VAL A 363 9.03 -3.82 -1.51
CA VAL A 363 7.77 -3.51 -0.79
C VAL A 363 7.83 -2.16 -0.07
N HIS A 364 8.95 -1.43 -0.09
CA HIS A 364 9.08 -0.17 0.66
C HIS A 364 8.13 0.90 0.12
N ALA A 365 7.52 1.70 1.01
CA ALA A 365 6.53 2.72 0.63
C ALA A 365 7.06 3.77 -0.34
N LEU A 366 8.33 4.21 -0.17
CA LEU A 366 8.91 5.27 -1.01
C LEU A 366 8.89 4.94 -2.51
N PRO A 367 9.57 3.87 -2.99
CA PRO A 367 9.60 3.57 -4.42
C PRO A 367 8.22 3.29 -4.98
N ASN A 368 7.37 2.62 -4.23
CA ASN A 368 6.03 2.25 -4.68
C ASN A 368 5.12 3.48 -4.82
N THR A 369 5.09 4.38 -3.82
CA THR A 369 4.32 5.64 -3.91
C THR A 369 4.84 6.53 -5.04
N ALA A 370 6.15 6.60 -5.23
CA ALA A 370 6.76 7.34 -6.35
C ALA A 370 6.30 6.78 -7.70
N LEU A 371 6.31 5.46 -7.87
CA LEU A 371 5.85 4.80 -9.10
C LEU A 371 4.35 5.01 -9.33
N ILE A 372 3.50 4.89 -8.30
CA ILE A 372 2.06 5.16 -8.41
C ILE A 372 1.84 6.59 -8.89
N ALA A 373 2.50 7.58 -8.29
CA ALA A 373 2.40 8.98 -8.69
C ALA A 373 2.89 9.21 -10.12
N ALA A 374 4.00 8.58 -10.52
CA ALA A 374 4.50 8.66 -11.90
C ALA A 374 3.53 8.02 -12.91
N ALA A 375 2.99 6.84 -12.61
CA ALA A 375 2.06 6.13 -13.49
C ALA A 375 0.77 6.92 -13.73
N LEU A 376 0.18 7.45 -12.65
CA LEU A 376 -1.01 8.30 -12.71
C LEU A 376 -0.74 9.60 -13.49
N THR A 377 0.41 10.24 -13.25
CA THR A 377 0.82 11.48 -13.94
C THR A 377 1.04 11.23 -15.44
N HIS A 378 1.80 10.22 -15.79
CA HIS A 378 2.15 9.92 -17.19
C HIS A 378 0.97 9.43 -18.01
N ALA A 379 0.01 8.75 -17.37
CA ALA A 379 -1.25 8.35 -17.99
C ALA A 379 -2.28 9.49 -18.04
N ASN A 380 -1.99 10.64 -17.42
CA ASN A 380 -2.94 11.75 -17.27
C ASN A 380 -4.31 11.31 -16.69
N GLY A 381 -4.30 10.33 -15.76
CA GLY A 381 -5.49 9.78 -15.13
C GLY A 381 -6.31 8.81 -15.99
N ASP A 382 -5.87 8.49 -17.23
CA ASP A 382 -6.50 7.40 -18.00
C ASP A 382 -6.45 6.08 -17.23
N PHE A 383 -7.58 5.41 -17.10
CA PHE A 383 -7.70 4.22 -16.26
C PHE A 383 -6.74 3.10 -16.69
N SER A 384 -6.84 2.67 -17.96
CA SER A 384 -6.02 1.58 -18.48
C SER A 384 -4.53 1.93 -18.46
N GLY A 385 -4.21 3.16 -18.87
CA GLY A 385 -2.84 3.67 -18.85
C GLY A 385 -2.25 3.70 -17.44
N SER A 386 -3.03 4.12 -16.43
CA SER A 386 -2.59 4.21 -15.05
C SER A 386 -2.25 2.85 -14.44
N ILE A 387 -3.17 1.87 -14.53
CA ILE A 387 -2.94 0.52 -13.99
C ILE A 387 -1.81 -0.22 -14.73
N CYS A 388 -1.78 -0.12 -16.06
CA CYS A 388 -0.74 -0.78 -16.85
C CYS A 388 0.65 -0.24 -16.54
N ARG A 389 0.81 1.09 -16.39
CA ARG A 389 2.08 1.71 -16.02
C ARG A 389 2.48 1.36 -14.58
N ALA A 390 1.56 1.43 -13.63
CA ALA A 390 1.85 1.07 -12.24
C ALA A 390 2.35 -0.37 -12.11
N VAL A 391 1.72 -1.31 -12.82
CA VAL A 391 2.13 -2.73 -12.81
C VAL A 391 3.41 -2.96 -13.62
N SER A 392 3.56 -2.37 -14.79
CA SER A 392 4.76 -2.55 -15.64
C SER A 392 6.03 -1.99 -15.03
N GLY A 393 5.90 -1.07 -14.07
CA GLY A 393 7.01 -0.48 -13.34
C GLY A 393 7.66 -1.39 -12.29
N GLY A 394 7.08 -2.55 -11.99
CA GLY A 394 7.65 -3.51 -11.05
C GLY A 394 7.40 -3.19 -9.59
N TRP A 395 8.31 -3.63 -8.72
CA TRP A 395 8.19 -3.60 -7.26
C TRP A 395 6.95 -4.33 -6.76
N ASP A 396 6.10 -3.71 -5.96
CA ASP A 396 4.87 -4.31 -5.42
C ASP A 396 3.70 -4.10 -6.40
N THR A 397 3.68 -4.95 -7.41
CA THR A 397 2.89 -4.73 -8.63
C THR A 397 1.39 -4.77 -8.42
N ASP A 398 0.90 -5.64 -7.54
CA ASP A 398 -0.53 -5.75 -7.18
C ASP A 398 -0.99 -4.54 -6.35
N SER A 399 -0.24 -4.16 -5.32
CA SER A 399 -0.50 -2.96 -4.52
C SER A 399 -0.43 -1.68 -5.34
N ASN A 400 0.58 -1.54 -6.21
CA ASN A 400 0.72 -0.39 -7.10
C ASN A 400 -0.44 -0.30 -8.09
N GLY A 401 -0.80 -1.43 -8.69
CA GLY A 401 -1.96 -1.54 -9.58
C GLY A 401 -3.27 -1.20 -8.87
N ALA A 402 -3.47 -1.74 -7.65
CA ALA A 402 -4.64 -1.49 -6.83
C ALA A 402 -4.81 0.02 -6.51
N ALA A 403 -3.76 0.65 -6.00
CA ALA A 403 -3.80 2.08 -5.65
C ALA A 403 -4.03 2.97 -6.87
N ALA A 404 -3.31 2.74 -7.97
CA ALA A 404 -3.52 3.48 -9.22
C ALA A 404 -4.93 3.25 -9.79
N GLY A 405 -5.43 2.01 -9.74
CA GLY A 405 -6.76 1.63 -10.19
C GLY A 405 -7.88 2.25 -9.36
N SER A 406 -7.71 2.36 -8.06
CA SER A 406 -8.65 3.03 -7.16
C SER A 406 -8.84 4.50 -7.52
N VAL A 407 -7.73 5.24 -7.65
CA VAL A 407 -7.76 6.67 -8.00
C VAL A 407 -8.31 6.88 -9.42
N ALA A 408 -7.75 6.18 -10.42
CA ALA A 408 -8.16 6.35 -11.80
C ALA A 408 -9.61 5.87 -12.04
N GLY A 409 -10.02 4.77 -11.38
CA GLY A 409 -11.40 4.29 -11.42
C GLY A 409 -12.39 5.31 -10.88
N LEU A 410 -12.07 5.93 -9.73
CA LEU A 410 -12.89 6.99 -9.15
C LEU A 410 -13.07 8.19 -10.11
N LEU A 411 -11.98 8.59 -10.77
CA LEU A 411 -11.99 9.71 -11.73
C LEU A 411 -12.79 9.41 -13.02
N THR A 412 -13.02 8.14 -13.38
CA THR A 412 -13.90 7.80 -14.53
C THR A 412 -15.36 8.09 -14.28
N GLY A 413 -15.78 8.18 -13.02
CA GLY A 413 -17.13 8.55 -12.61
C GLY A 413 -18.17 7.43 -12.62
N ALA A 414 -17.97 6.35 -13.38
CA ALA A 414 -18.93 5.25 -13.46
C ALA A 414 -18.29 3.93 -13.95
N PRO A 415 -18.82 2.74 -13.52
CA PRO A 415 -18.34 1.44 -14.00
C PRO A 415 -18.40 1.28 -15.52
N ALA A 416 -19.42 1.86 -16.17
CA ALA A 416 -19.59 1.79 -17.62
C ALA A 416 -18.48 2.54 -18.41
N ALA A 417 -17.71 3.40 -17.76
CA ALA A 417 -16.55 4.06 -18.37
C ALA A 417 -15.28 3.22 -18.28
N LEU A 418 -15.27 2.16 -17.46
CA LEU A 418 -14.17 1.19 -17.41
C LEU A 418 -14.30 0.20 -18.58
N PRO A 419 -13.20 -0.08 -19.33
CA PRO A 419 -13.29 -1.01 -20.44
C PRO A 419 -13.67 -2.45 -20.01
N ASP A 420 -14.60 -3.07 -20.72
CA ASP A 420 -15.15 -4.41 -20.45
C ASP A 420 -14.09 -5.50 -20.29
N ARG A 421 -12.96 -5.40 -21.02
CA ARG A 421 -11.84 -6.36 -20.89
C ARG A 421 -11.27 -6.45 -19.48
N TRP A 422 -11.43 -5.38 -18.69
CA TRP A 422 -10.96 -5.34 -17.32
C TRP A 422 -12.03 -5.81 -16.32
N THR A 423 -13.28 -5.40 -16.51
CA THR A 423 -14.34 -5.60 -15.51
C THR A 423 -15.11 -6.92 -15.70
N THR A 424 -15.34 -7.36 -16.95
CA THR A 424 -16.08 -8.59 -17.24
C THR A 424 -15.50 -9.84 -16.57
N PRO A 425 -14.16 -10.07 -16.55
CA PRO A 425 -13.60 -11.27 -15.91
C PRO A 425 -13.80 -11.32 -14.39
N LEU A 426 -14.01 -10.17 -13.71
CA LEU A 426 -14.27 -10.11 -12.27
C LEU A 426 -15.64 -10.63 -11.87
N LYS A 427 -16.61 -10.73 -12.82
CA LYS A 427 -17.95 -11.30 -12.60
C LYS A 427 -18.70 -10.71 -11.40
N ASN A 428 -18.43 -9.45 -11.09
CA ASN A 428 -18.97 -8.76 -9.89
C ASN A 428 -18.84 -9.61 -8.61
N ARG A 429 -17.68 -10.25 -8.41
CA ARG A 429 -17.46 -11.19 -7.29
C ARG A 429 -16.07 -11.03 -6.69
N LEU A 430 -16.01 -10.81 -5.38
CA LEU A 430 -14.78 -10.71 -4.59
C LEU A 430 -14.70 -11.90 -3.62
N ALA A 431 -13.62 -12.68 -3.68
CA ALA A 431 -13.28 -13.65 -2.65
C ALA A 431 -12.49 -12.95 -1.52
N THR A 432 -12.83 -13.26 -0.26
CA THR A 432 -12.17 -12.66 0.90
C THR A 432 -12.28 -13.57 2.12
N SER A 433 -11.34 -13.45 3.05
CA SER A 433 -11.43 -14.08 4.39
C SER A 433 -12.05 -13.18 5.45
N VAL A 434 -12.48 -11.95 5.10
CA VAL A 434 -13.23 -11.07 6.02
C VAL A 434 -14.65 -11.61 6.13
N ALA A 435 -15.08 -11.90 7.36
CA ALA A 435 -16.38 -12.51 7.62
C ALA A 435 -17.52 -11.70 6.99
N ASP A 436 -18.52 -12.41 6.47
CA ASP A 436 -19.74 -11.89 5.82
C ASP A 436 -19.53 -11.15 4.48
N PHE A 437 -18.28 -11.05 3.98
CA PHE A 437 -17.98 -10.40 2.70
C PHE A 437 -17.59 -11.38 1.57
N ASP A 438 -17.34 -12.65 1.84
CA ASP A 438 -16.93 -13.59 0.79
C ASP A 438 -18.02 -13.73 -0.29
N GLY A 439 -17.61 -13.55 -1.55
CA GLY A 439 -18.50 -13.58 -2.70
C GLY A 439 -19.29 -12.29 -2.95
N ILE A 440 -19.04 -11.21 -2.20
CA ILE A 440 -19.75 -9.93 -2.35
C ILE A 440 -19.50 -9.28 -3.72
N GLY A 441 -20.53 -8.61 -4.25
CA GLY A 441 -20.44 -7.81 -5.47
C GLY A 441 -19.83 -6.43 -5.22
N PHE A 442 -19.13 -5.87 -6.22
CA PHE A 442 -18.57 -4.51 -6.16
C PHE A 442 -19.64 -3.43 -6.11
N ASP A 443 -20.80 -3.66 -6.74
CA ASP A 443 -22.00 -2.84 -6.65
C ASP A 443 -22.52 -2.73 -5.20
N THR A 444 -22.52 -3.84 -4.49
CA THR A 444 -22.92 -3.91 -3.08
C THR A 444 -21.90 -3.20 -2.19
N LEU A 445 -20.59 -3.39 -2.43
CA LEU A 445 -19.53 -2.66 -1.73
C LEU A 445 -19.64 -1.15 -1.95
N ALA A 446 -19.91 -0.73 -3.19
CA ALA A 446 -20.13 0.68 -3.51
C ALA A 446 -21.34 1.25 -2.74
N GLN A 447 -22.44 0.51 -2.66
CA GLN A 447 -23.61 0.90 -1.89
C GLN A 447 -23.32 1.05 -0.40
N LEU A 448 -22.55 0.12 0.19
CA LEU A 448 -22.12 0.21 1.59
C LEU A 448 -21.26 1.43 1.84
N THR A 449 -20.26 1.66 0.98
CA THR A 449 -19.34 2.81 1.07
C THR A 449 -20.10 4.12 0.92
N HIS A 450 -21.02 4.20 -0.05
CA HIS A 450 -21.84 5.38 -0.30
C HIS A 450 -22.72 5.74 0.91
N ARG A 451 -23.36 4.75 1.54
CA ARG A 451 -24.14 4.96 2.76
C ARG A 451 -23.29 5.54 3.89
N LEU A 452 -22.07 5.00 4.09
CA LEU A 452 -21.15 5.51 5.10
C LEU A 452 -20.71 6.95 4.82
N ALA A 453 -20.33 7.27 3.59
CA ALA A 453 -19.97 8.64 3.21
C ALA A 453 -21.09 9.64 3.51
N HIS A 454 -22.35 9.30 3.18
CA HIS A 454 -23.52 10.15 3.47
C HIS A 454 -23.86 10.25 4.95
N GLN A 455 -23.89 9.15 5.70
CA GLN A 455 -24.25 9.16 7.12
C GLN A 455 -23.25 9.97 7.95
N LEU A 456 -21.99 9.89 7.58
CA LEU A 456 -20.91 10.58 8.25
C LEU A 456 -20.96 12.10 7.97
N THR A 457 -21.33 12.52 6.77
CA THR A 457 -21.52 13.94 6.41
C THR A 457 -22.72 14.58 7.13
N HIS A 458 -23.82 13.85 7.33
CA HIS A 458 -25.04 14.38 7.97
C HIS A 458 -24.99 14.41 9.51
N ARG A 459 -24.11 13.63 10.17
CA ARG A 459 -23.96 13.72 11.63
C ARG A 459 -23.25 15.01 12.06
N GLU A 460 -22.27 15.49 11.30
CA GLU A 460 -21.56 16.75 11.60
C GLU A 460 -22.47 17.99 11.52
N THR A 461 -23.50 17.95 10.67
CA THR A 461 -24.47 19.06 10.55
C THR A 461 -25.51 19.11 11.67
N ARG A 462 -25.60 18.10 12.55
CA ARG A 462 -26.59 18.02 13.63
C ARG A 462 -26.04 18.30 15.03
N HIS A 463 -24.76 18.49 15.19
CA HIS A 463 -24.13 18.91 16.44
C HIS A 463 -23.33 20.20 16.17
N PRO A 464 -23.92 21.40 16.48
CA PRO A 464 -23.18 22.67 16.43
C PRO A 464 -22.16 22.77 17.57
#